data_830db0643c9bde869aaaa686bbe8dbd0
#
_entry.id   830db0643c9bde869aaaa686bbe8dbd0
#
_cell.length_a   1.000
_cell.length_b   1.000
_cell.length_c   1.000
_cell.angle_alpha   90.00
_cell.angle_beta   90.00
_cell.angle_gamma   90.00
#
_symmetry.space_group_name_H-M   'P 1'
#
loop_
_entity.id
_entity.type
_entity.pdbx_description
1 polymer ?
#
loop_
_entity_poly.entity_id
_entity_poly.type
_entity_poly.pdbx_seq_one_letter_code
_entity_poly.pdbx_strand_id
1 'polypeptide(L)'
;MKPPLLHPKTQKLLAALLEDLPQALIITGKVGTGTFEVATHIAQTLGAHEEVLLPKKKSKDGKKFDVDIENGRVVTEDIRSLYDSVRGKQTSPRVFIIRKADRLMPNAQNALLKLLEEPSKNVYFILETYNSEALFATIRSRAQTLDVLPITAEQTNALIKDLGITDATRRIQLKFIAEGLPAELQKLVENEEYFNIRAERMNDARQFLQSNAYDKLLIIQKYQTSRENTLQLLDSALHITRHTVVNNPQHALITQLNSLLTLKEKIAGNQNIRLQMTEFALG
;
A
#
# COMPACT_ATOMS: atom_id res chain seq x y z
N MET A 1 8.14 -21.56 -2.15
CA MET A 1 7.84 -20.50 -1.15
C MET A 1 6.48 -20.81 -0.53
N LYS A 2 6.24 -20.50 0.76
CA LYS A 2 4.92 -20.70 1.37
C LYS A 2 3.93 -19.74 0.68
N PRO A 3 2.69 -20.18 0.34
CA PRO A 3 1.71 -19.28 -0.26
C PRO A 3 1.42 -18.08 0.66
N PRO A 4 1.16 -16.90 0.10
CA PRO A 4 0.87 -15.72 0.91
C PRO A 4 -0.41 -15.91 1.72
N LEU A 5 -0.44 -15.38 2.95
CA LEU A 5 -1.64 -15.37 3.78
C LEU A 5 -2.59 -14.30 3.23
N LEU A 6 -3.73 -14.73 2.68
CA LEU A 6 -4.67 -13.85 2.00
C LEU A 6 -6.05 -13.90 2.64
N HIS A 7 -6.77 -12.79 2.56
CA HIS A 7 -8.20 -12.76 2.87
C HIS A 7 -8.96 -13.82 2.04
N PRO A 8 -9.95 -14.55 2.57
CA PRO A 8 -10.65 -15.63 1.85
C PRO A 8 -11.25 -15.19 0.50
N LYS A 9 -11.77 -13.95 0.40
CA LYS A 9 -12.26 -13.41 -0.87
C LYS A 9 -11.13 -13.22 -1.89
N THR A 10 -10.00 -12.66 -1.49
CA THR A 10 -8.83 -12.49 -2.36
C THR A 10 -8.29 -13.85 -2.80
N GLN A 11 -8.22 -14.82 -1.88
CA GLN A 11 -7.76 -16.17 -2.20
C GLN A 11 -8.65 -16.84 -3.26
N LYS A 12 -9.98 -16.71 -3.12
CA LYS A 12 -10.93 -17.25 -4.11
C LYS A 12 -10.77 -16.59 -5.48
N LEU A 13 -10.61 -15.26 -5.53
CA LEU A 13 -10.41 -14.53 -6.77
C LEU A 13 -9.07 -14.88 -7.41
N LEU A 14 -8.00 -14.99 -6.62
CA LEU A 14 -6.69 -15.40 -7.11
C LEU A 14 -6.72 -16.81 -7.71
N ALA A 15 -7.41 -17.76 -7.06
CA ALA A 15 -7.55 -19.12 -7.58
C ALA A 15 -8.24 -19.14 -8.94
N ALA A 16 -9.34 -18.38 -9.10
CA ALA A 16 -10.01 -18.26 -10.38
C ALA A 16 -9.16 -17.58 -11.47
N LEU A 17 -8.37 -16.55 -11.10
CA LEU A 17 -7.45 -15.89 -12.02
C LEU A 17 -6.32 -16.82 -12.48
N LEU A 18 -5.85 -17.74 -11.65
CA LEU A 18 -4.80 -18.68 -12.00
C LEU A 18 -5.25 -19.77 -12.98
N GLU A 19 -6.55 -20.04 -13.11
CA GLU A 19 -7.11 -20.95 -14.11
C GLU A 19 -7.04 -20.36 -15.53
N ASP A 20 -7.24 -19.04 -15.66
CA ASP A 20 -7.11 -18.30 -16.93
C ASP A 20 -6.50 -16.92 -16.65
N LEU A 21 -5.16 -16.89 -16.53
CA LEU A 21 -4.46 -15.67 -16.15
C LEU A 21 -4.46 -14.66 -17.30
N PRO A 22 -4.99 -13.45 -17.07
CA PRO A 22 -4.93 -12.37 -18.05
C PRO A 22 -3.48 -11.93 -18.28
N GLN A 23 -3.14 -11.56 -19.51
CA GLN A 23 -1.79 -11.11 -19.86
C GLN A 23 -1.41 -9.78 -19.19
N ALA A 24 -2.41 -9.00 -18.73
CA ALA A 24 -2.21 -7.79 -17.94
C ALA A 24 -3.06 -7.86 -16.66
N LEU A 25 -2.41 -7.75 -15.52
CA LEU A 25 -3.04 -7.79 -14.19
C LEU A 25 -2.57 -6.61 -13.35
N ILE A 26 -3.52 -5.86 -12.77
CA ILE A 26 -3.24 -4.87 -11.72
C ILE A 26 -3.48 -5.55 -10.38
N ILE A 27 -2.47 -5.58 -9.52
CA ILE A 27 -2.63 -6.02 -8.13
C ILE A 27 -2.59 -4.78 -7.25
N THR A 28 -3.68 -4.52 -6.55
CA THR A 28 -3.80 -3.35 -5.68
C THR A 28 -4.21 -3.75 -4.27
N GLY A 29 -3.95 -2.88 -3.30
CA GLY A 29 -4.31 -3.11 -1.90
C GLY A 29 -3.69 -2.06 -0.99
N LYS A 30 -3.99 -2.12 0.30
CA LYS A 30 -3.30 -1.29 1.30
C LYS A 30 -1.83 -1.72 1.42
N VAL A 31 -0.95 -0.77 1.70
CA VAL A 31 0.45 -1.07 2.07
C VAL A 31 0.47 -2.09 3.20
N GLY A 32 1.21 -3.18 3.03
CA GLY A 32 1.29 -4.25 4.04
C GLY A 32 0.30 -5.41 3.86
N THR A 33 -0.55 -5.40 2.81
CA THR A 33 -1.43 -6.55 2.48
C THR A 33 -0.71 -7.70 1.80
N GLY A 34 0.51 -7.48 1.28
CA GLY A 34 1.27 -8.51 0.55
C GLY A 34 1.02 -8.49 -0.96
N THR A 35 0.76 -7.32 -1.56
CA THR A 35 0.52 -7.19 -3.01
C THR A 35 1.68 -7.75 -3.84
N PHE A 36 2.92 -7.47 -3.43
CA PHE A 36 4.12 -7.96 -4.13
C PHE A 36 4.30 -9.47 -3.95
N GLU A 37 4.04 -9.99 -2.76
CA GLU A 37 4.07 -11.43 -2.46
C GLU A 37 3.06 -12.19 -3.31
N VAL A 38 1.88 -11.60 -3.57
CA VAL A 38 0.88 -12.16 -4.49
C VAL A 38 1.41 -12.17 -5.92
N ALA A 39 2.02 -11.08 -6.39
CA ALA A 39 2.60 -11.00 -7.73
C ALA A 39 3.67 -12.08 -7.95
N THR A 40 4.59 -12.21 -7.01
CA THR A 40 5.65 -13.24 -7.05
C THR A 40 5.05 -14.66 -6.96
N HIS A 41 4.03 -14.87 -6.13
CA HIS A 41 3.35 -16.16 -6.03
C HIS A 41 2.70 -16.57 -7.37
N ILE A 42 2.08 -15.64 -8.10
CA ILE A 42 1.55 -15.89 -9.44
C ILE A 42 2.66 -16.35 -10.39
N ALA A 43 3.78 -15.62 -10.43
CA ALA A 43 4.92 -15.97 -11.29
C ALA A 43 5.47 -17.38 -10.98
N GLN A 44 5.60 -17.73 -9.70
CA GLN A 44 6.05 -19.05 -9.25
C GLN A 44 5.06 -20.16 -9.61
N THR A 45 3.76 -19.92 -9.46
CA THR A 45 2.71 -20.91 -9.79
C THR A 45 2.70 -21.22 -11.27
N LEU A 46 2.98 -20.23 -12.13
CA LEU A 46 3.12 -20.43 -13.58
C LEU A 46 4.44 -21.11 -13.97
N GLY A 47 5.38 -21.30 -13.06
CA GLY A 47 6.75 -21.70 -13.39
C GLY A 47 7.45 -20.71 -14.33
N ALA A 48 7.09 -19.42 -14.23
CA ALA A 48 7.53 -18.38 -15.14
C ALA A 48 8.91 -17.83 -14.76
N HIS A 49 9.64 -17.37 -15.76
CA HIS A 49 10.78 -16.48 -15.52
C HIS A 49 10.29 -15.13 -15.07
N GLU A 50 10.64 -14.74 -13.84
CA GLU A 50 10.22 -13.48 -13.22
C GLU A 50 11.26 -12.39 -13.47
N GLU A 51 10.81 -11.22 -13.92
CA GLU A 51 11.60 -10.01 -14.02
C GLU A 51 10.88 -8.86 -13.28
N VAL A 52 11.56 -8.28 -12.28
CA VAL A 52 10.97 -7.24 -11.43
C VAL A 52 11.54 -5.88 -11.78
N LEU A 53 10.66 -4.98 -12.19
CA LEU A 53 10.98 -3.58 -12.45
C LEU A 53 10.74 -2.75 -11.18
N LEU A 54 11.81 -2.13 -10.68
CA LEU A 54 11.77 -1.35 -9.44
C LEU A 54 11.87 0.15 -9.74
N PRO A 55 11.17 1.02 -8.98
CA PRO A 55 11.37 2.45 -9.05
C PRO A 55 12.82 2.83 -8.73
N LYS A 56 13.35 3.81 -9.46
CA LYS A 56 14.72 4.28 -9.35
C LYS A 56 14.78 5.79 -9.17
N LYS A 57 15.84 6.26 -8.53
CA LYS A 57 16.17 7.67 -8.37
C LYS A 57 17.56 7.95 -8.93
N LYS A 58 17.75 9.10 -9.55
CA LYS A 58 19.10 9.53 -9.96
C LYS A 58 19.97 9.70 -8.72
N SER A 59 21.18 9.17 -8.76
CA SER A 59 22.19 9.41 -7.74
C SER A 59 22.55 10.90 -7.68
N LYS A 60 23.14 11.35 -6.57
CA LYS A 60 23.49 12.77 -6.35
C LYS A 60 24.41 13.33 -7.43
N ASP A 61 25.26 12.51 -8.03
CA ASP A 61 26.15 12.87 -9.13
C ASP A 61 25.51 12.83 -10.54
N GLY A 62 24.22 12.40 -10.59
CA GLY A 62 23.44 12.32 -11.83
C GLY A 62 23.88 11.24 -12.81
N LYS A 63 24.89 10.42 -12.49
CA LYS A 63 25.52 9.45 -13.40
C LYS A 63 24.91 8.05 -13.32
N LYS A 64 24.26 7.71 -12.21
CA LYS A 64 23.67 6.38 -11.97
C LYS A 64 22.23 6.51 -11.51
N PHE A 65 21.49 5.42 -11.65
CA PHE A 65 20.16 5.24 -11.08
C PHE A 65 20.26 4.19 -9.98
N ASP A 66 19.91 4.59 -8.77
CA ASP A 66 19.83 3.70 -7.62
C ASP A 66 18.37 3.29 -7.39
N VAL A 67 18.14 2.04 -6.98
CA VAL A 67 16.81 1.58 -6.61
C VAL A 67 16.34 2.35 -5.37
N ASP A 68 15.23 3.05 -5.51
CA ASP A 68 14.56 3.76 -4.42
C ASP A 68 13.06 3.45 -4.50
N ILE A 69 12.64 2.42 -3.77
CA ILE A 69 11.26 1.94 -3.79
C ILE A 69 10.30 3.00 -3.24
N GLU A 70 10.75 3.82 -2.29
CA GLU A 70 9.88 4.79 -1.62
C GLU A 70 9.70 6.09 -2.42
N ASN A 71 10.78 6.62 -3.01
CA ASN A 71 10.78 7.94 -3.65
C ASN A 71 11.18 7.90 -5.12
N GLY A 72 11.59 6.74 -5.62
CA GLY A 72 11.97 6.53 -7.00
C GLY A 72 10.80 6.63 -7.97
N ARG A 73 11.12 6.60 -9.26
CA ARG A 73 10.16 6.59 -10.36
C ARG A 73 10.53 5.52 -11.38
N VAL A 74 9.55 5.06 -12.12
CA VAL A 74 9.77 4.20 -13.29
C VAL A 74 9.69 5.09 -14.53
N VAL A 75 10.77 5.14 -15.28
CA VAL A 75 10.91 6.01 -16.45
C VAL A 75 10.71 5.25 -17.77
N THR A 76 10.62 5.98 -18.88
CA THR A 76 10.35 5.41 -20.20
C THR A 76 11.39 4.39 -20.63
N GLU A 77 12.65 4.62 -20.29
CA GLU A 77 13.79 3.75 -20.60
C GLU A 77 13.64 2.37 -19.95
N ASP A 78 13.13 2.33 -18.71
CA ASP A 78 12.85 1.09 -17.99
C ASP A 78 11.79 0.25 -18.73
N ILE A 79 10.74 0.89 -19.24
CA ILE A 79 9.70 0.20 -20.03
C ILE A 79 10.23 -0.21 -21.40
N ARG A 80 11.06 0.63 -22.05
CA ARG A 80 11.65 0.29 -23.35
C ARG A 80 12.57 -0.93 -23.27
N SER A 81 13.30 -1.12 -22.19
CA SER A 81 14.11 -2.32 -22.01
C SER A 81 13.29 -3.62 -22.02
N LEU A 82 12.01 -3.56 -21.64
CA LEU A 82 11.10 -4.70 -21.70
C LEU A 82 10.76 -5.10 -23.15
N TYR A 83 10.73 -4.14 -24.10
CA TYR A 83 10.46 -4.47 -25.51
C TYR A 83 11.45 -5.46 -26.10
N ASP A 84 12.73 -5.32 -25.75
CA ASP A 84 13.76 -6.24 -26.23
C ASP A 84 13.63 -7.62 -25.55
N SER A 85 13.21 -7.62 -24.28
CA SER A 85 12.97 -8.83 -23.50
C SER A 85 11.76 -9.64 -23.99
N VAL A 86 10.74 -8.99 -24.57
CA VAL A 86 9.52 -9.66 -25.04
C VAL A 86 9.55 -10.02 -26.53
N ARG A 87 10.57 -9.54 -27.30
CA ARG A 87 10.73 -9.88 -28.72
C ARG A 87 11.11 -11.35 -28.90
N GLY A 88 10.43 -12.00 -29.84
CA GLY A 88 10.66 -13.42 -30.17
C GLY A 88 9.64 -14.38 -29.56
N LYS A 89 9.68 -15.63 -30.01
CA LYS A 89 8.80 -16.69 -29.49
C LYS A 89 9.27 -17.10 -28.10
N GLN A 90 8.46 -16.83 -27.10
CA GLN A 90 8.70 -17.29 -25.74
C GLN A 90 8.24 -18.77 -25.63
N THR A 91 9.16 -19.68 -25.33
CA THR A 91 8.89 -21.10 -25.14
C THR A 91 8.39 -21.43 -23.74
N SER A 92 8.70 -20.56 -22.76
CA SER A 92 8.26 -20.65 -21.36
C SER A 92 7.57 -19.36 -20.93
N PRO A 93 6.66 -19.41 -19.93
CA PRO A 93 6.03 -18.22 -19.39
C PRO A 93 7.06 -17.22 -18.86
N ARG A 94 6.83 -15.93 -19.10
CA ARG A 94 7.58 -14.80 -18.54
C ARG A 94 6.63 -13.83 -17.86
N VAL A 95 6.96 -13.45 -16.64
CA VAL A 95 6.18 -12.48 -15.86
C VAL A 95 7.03 -11.24 -15.58
N PHE A 96 6.55 -10.10 -16.01
CA PHE A 96 7.13 -8.80 -15.70
C PHE A 96 6.32 -8.15 -14.60
N ILE A 97 6.93 -7.97 -13.42
CA ILE A 97 6.30 -7.32 -12.27
C ILE A 97 6.80 -5.88 -12.20
N ILE A 98 5.91 -4.93 -12.46
CA ILE A 98 6.19 -3.50 -12.28
C ILE A 98 5.77 -3.12 -10.88
N ARG A 99 6.75 -2.96 -9.99
CA ARG A 99 6.53 -2.64 -8.61
C ARG A 99 6.23 -1.16 -8.41
N LYS A 100 5.26 -0.83 -7.52
CA LYS A 100 4.75 0.55 -7.33
C LYS A 100 4.43 1.24 -8.65
N ALA A 101 3.56 0.62 -9.44
CA ALA A 101 3.18 1.10 -10.77
C ALA A 101 2.54 2.50 -10.73
N ASP A 102 2.04 2.97 -9.57
CA ASP A 102 1.66 4.38 -9.34
C ASP A 102 2.84 5.37 -9.48
N ARG A 103 4.08 4.89 -9.51
CA ARG A 103 5.30 5.69 -9.74
C ARG A 103 5.73 5.73 -11.21
N LEU A 104 4.97 5.13 -12.13
CA LEU A 104 5.19 5.24 -13.57
C LEU A 104 5.00 6.70 -14.01
N MET A 105 6.05 7.25 -14.65
CA MET A 105 5.95 8.57 -15.28
C MET A 105 4.96 8.53 -16.45
N PRO A 106 4.28 9.64 -16.80
CA PRO A 106 3.29 9.67 -17.89
C PRO A 106 3.79 9.07 -19.20
N ASN A 107 5.01 9.41 -19.60
CA ASN A 107 5.62 8.87 -20.81
C ASN A 107 5.92 7.36 -20.70
N ALA A 108 6.25 6.87 -19.52
CA ALA A 108 6.43 5.43 -19.26
C ALA A 108 5.08 4.69 -19.33
N GLN A 109 4.01 5.28 -18.81
CA GLN A 109 2.66 4.72 -18.95
C GLN A 109 2.25 4.61 -20.42
N ASN A 110 2.48 5.65 -21.23
CA ASN A 110 2.22 5.61 -22.68
C ASN A 110 3.07 4.55 -23.40
N ALA A 111 4.33 4.39 -23.03
CA ALA A 111 5.16 3.32 -23.59
C ALA A 111 4.59 1.94 -23.22
N LEU A 112 4.16 1.73 -21.98
CA LEU A 112 3.59 0.46 -21.52
C LEU A 112 2.34 0.04 -22.30
N LEU A 113 1.50 0.99 -22.73
CA LEU A 113 0.27 0.70 -23.49
C LEU A 113 0.53 -0.19 -24.70
N LYS A 114 1.62 0.04 -25.44
CA LYS A 114 1.98 -0.76 -26.62
C LYS A 114 2.23 -2.24 -26.28
N LEU A 115 2.81 -2.50 -25.11
CA LEU A 115 3.04 -3.87 -24.61
C LEU A 115 1.74 -4.55 -24.14
N LEU A 116 0.78 -3.76 -23.67
CA LEU A 116 -0.51 -4.27 -23.19
C LEU A 116 -1.54 -4.47 -24.32
N GLU A 117 -1.38 -3.76 -25.46
CA GLU A 117 -2.27 -3.88 -26.62
C GLU A 117 -2.02 -5.14 -27.43
N GLU A 118 -0.75 -5.48 -27.64
CA GLU A 118 -0.35 -6.66 -28.41
C GLU A 118 0.68 -7.50 -27.62
N PRO A 119 0.28 -8.10 -26.51
CA PRO A 119 1.19 -8.89 -25.70
C PRO A 119 1.60 -10.17 -26.44
N SER A 120 2.89 -10.50 -26.40
CA SER A 120 3.39 -11.75 -26.94
C SER A 120 2.81 -12.96 -26.17
N LYS A 121 2.66 -14.10 -26.86
CA LYS A 121 2.24 -15.34 -26.18
C LYS A 121 3.19 -15.69 -25.04
N ASN A 122 2.65 -16.18 -23.93
CA ASN A 122 3.38 -16.53 -22.70
C ASN A 122 4.07 -15.35 -22.01
N VAL A 123 3.67 -14.11 -22.29
CA VAL A 123 4.15 -12.90 -21.60
C VAL A 123 3.02 -12.31 -20.79
N TYR A 124 3.30 -12.03 -19.52
CA TYR A 124 2.35 -11.50 -18.55
C TYR A 124 2.94 -10.26 -17.89
N PHE A 125 2.13 -9.22 -17.72
CA PHE A 125 2.48 -7.99 -17.02
C PHE A 125 1.67 -7.87 -15.74
N ILE A 126 2.34 -7.75 -14.61
CA ILE A 126 1.72 -7.51 -13.30
C ILE A 126 2.10 -6.12 -12.83
N LEU A 127 1.11 -5.25 -12.69
CA LEU A 127 1.25 -3.88 -12.19
C LEU A 127 0.89 -3.87 -10.71
N GLU A 128 1.91 -3.94 -9.84
CA GLU A 128 1.70 -3.85 -8.38
C GLU A 128 1.62 -2.38 -7.97
N THR A 129 0.52 -1.99 -7.32
CA THR A 129 0.27 -0.59 -6.93
C THR A 129 -0.53 -0.48 -5.65
N TYR A 130 -0.38 0.62 -4.94
CA TYR A 130 -1.24 1.01 -3.80
C TYR A 130 -2.28 2.07 -4.17
N ASN A 131 -2.18 2.61 -5.40
CA ASN A 131 -3.12 3.59 -5.94
C ASN A 131 -3.34 3.35 -7.44
N SER A 132 -4.33 2.54 -7.77
CA SER A 132 -4.67 2.22 -9.16
C SER A 132 -5.18 3.43 -9.94
N GLU A 133 -5.72 4.46 -9.28
CA GLU A 133 -6.19 5.67 -9.93
C GLU A 133 -5.04 6.54 -10.50
N ALA A 134 -3.80 6.36 -10.02
CA ALA A 134 -2.62 6.98 -10.61
C ALA A 134 -2.25 6.41 -11.99
N LEU A 135 -2.77 5.23 -12.33
CA LEU A 135 -2.62 4.64 -13.66
C LEU A 135 -3.63 5.24 -14.64
N PHE A 136 -3.20 5.44 -15.87
CA PHE A 136 -4.08 5.94 -16.92
C PHE A 136 -5.30 5.02 -17.12
N ALA A 137 -6.46 5.62 -17.39
CA ALA A 137 -7.68 4.87 -17.67
C ALA A 137 -7.50 3.85 -18.82
N THR A 138 -6.64 4.18 -19.79
CA THR A 138 -6.27 3.31 -20.92
C THR A 138 -5.48 2.07 -20.50
N ILE A 139 -4.69 2.12 -19.42
CA ILE A 139 -4.03 0.95 -18.82
C ILE A 139 -5.07 0.14 -18.05
N ARG A 140 -5.87 0.80 -17.21
CA ARG A 140 -6.89 0.13 -16.39
C ARG A 140 -7.94 -0.60 -17.22
N SER A 141 -8.27 -0.09 -18.41
CA SER A 141 -9.24 -0.75 -19.31
C SER A 141 -8.68 -2.00 -20.01
N ARG A 142 -7.35 -2.21 -20.01
CA ARG A 142 -6.66 -3.35 -20.66
C ARG A 142 -6.17 -4.40 -19.66
N ALA A 143 -6.28 -4.13 -18.37
CA ALA A 143 -5.82 -5.03 -17.32
C ALA A 143 -6.98 -5.44 -16.42
N GLN A 144 -6.99 -6.69 -15.98
CA GLN A 144 -7.87 -7.09 -14.88
C GLN A 144 -7.30 -6.59 -13.55
N THR A 145 -8.16 -6.37 -12.56
CA THR A 145 -7.73 -5.89 -11.25
C THR A 145 -8.02 -6.94 -10.17
N LEU A 146 -7.01 -7.25 -9.37
CA LEU A 146 -7.12 -8.05 -8.16
C LEU A 146 -6.87 -7.17 -6.94
N ASP A 147 -7.91 -7.00 -6.12
CA ASP A 147 -7.81 -6.31 -4.83
C ASP A 147 -7.34 -7.27 -3.75
N VAL A 148 -6.19 -6.97 -3.15
CA VAL A 148 -5.64 -7.69 -2.00
C VAL A 148 -6.20 -7.07 -0.72
N LEU A 149 -7.20 -7.73 -0.15
CA LEU A 149 -7.87 -7.26 1.06
C LEU A 149 -7.04 -7.57 2.32
N PRO A 150 -7.14 -6.75 3.38
CA PRO A 150 -6.62 -7.10 4.70
C PRO A 150 -7.18 -8.43 5.18
N ILE A 151 -6.37 -9.24 5.86
CA ILE A 151 -6.79 -10.53 6.40
C ILE A 151 -7.85 -10.38 7.49
N THR A 152 -8.64 -11.43 7.71
CA THR A 152 -9.72 -11.40 8.71
C THR A 152 -9.18 -11.32 10.14
N ALA A 153 -10.06 -10.99 11.09
CA ALA A 153 -9.71 -10.95 12.51
C ALA A 153 -9.27 -12.33 13.04
N GLU A 154 -9.88 -13.42 12.54
CA GLU A 154 -9.51 -14.80 12.88
C GLU A 154 -8.10 -15.13 12.34
N GLN A 155 -7.83 -14.79 11.08
CA GLN A 155 -6.51 -14.97 10.47
C GLN A 155 -5.43 -14.14 11.16
N THR A 156 -5.76 -12.89 11.57
CA THR A 156 -4.86 -12.04 12.34
C THR A 156 -4.53 -12.67 13.71
N ASN A 157 -5.54 -13.20 14.41
CA ASN A 157 -5.33 -13.88 15.69
C ASN A 157 -4.47 -15.15 15.53
N ALA A 158 -4.70 -15.94 14.47
CA ALA A 158 -3.88 -17.12 14.17
C ALA A 158 -2.43 -16.72 13.89
N LEU A 159 -2.19 -15.70 13.07
CA LEU A 159 -0.86 -15.21 12.75
C LEU A 159 -0.11 -14.69 13.98
N ILE A 160 -0.79 -13.95 14.89
CA ILE A 160 -0.21 -13.48 16.15
C ILE A 160 0.21 -14.67 17.05
N LYS A 161 -0.60 -15.72 17.07
CA LYS A 161 -0.29 -16.96 17.81
C LYS A 161 0.92 -17.68 17.20
N ASP A 162 0.97 -17.80 15.87
CA ASP A 162 2.07 -18.44 15.14
C ASP A 162 3.40 -17.68 15.32
N LEU A 163 3.33 -16.35 15.51
CA LEU A 163 4.47 -15.50 15.86
C LEU A 163 4.89 -15.60 17.34
N GLY A 164 4.24 -16.47 18.13
CA GLY A 164 4.63 -16.75 19.52
C GLY A 164 4.23 -15.69 20.54
N ILE A 165 3.34 -14.75 20.19
CA ILE A 165 2.91 -13.70 21.12
C ILE A 165 1.86 -14.26 22.09
N THR A 166 2.21 -14.36 23.37
CA THR A 166 1.36 -14.90 24.44
C THR A 166 0.68 -13.82 25.30
N ASP A 167 1.32 -12.66 25.46
CA ASP A 167 0.78 -11.55 26.27
C ASP A 167 -0.54 -11.01 25.67
N ALA A 168 -1.59 -10.98 26.50
CA ALA A 168 -2.93 -10.59 26.06
C ALA A 168 -3.01 -9.12 25.64
N THR A 169 -2.34 -8.23 26.38
CA THR A 169 -2.32 -6.79 26.08
C THR A 169 -1.61 -6.52 24.76
N ARG A 170 -0.44 -7.14 24.57
CA ARG A 170 0.34 -7.05 23.34
C ARG A 170 -0.46 -7.54 22.13
N ARG A 171 -1.19 -8.64 22.26
CA ARG A 171 -2.05 -9.18 21.20
C ARG A 171 -3.14 -8.20 20.78
N ILE A 172 -3.82 -7.55 21.73
CA ILE A 172 -4.84 -6.54 21.46
C ILE A 172 -4.22 -5.35 20.72
N GLN A 173 -3.08 -4.85 21.21
CA GLN A 173 -2.37 -3.73 20.58
C GLN A 173 -1.93 -4.07 19.14
N LEU A 174 -1.28 -5.21 18.93
CA LEU A 174 -0.84 -5.66 17.62
C LEU A 174 -2.01 -5.79 16.63
N LYS A 175 -3.10 -6.43 17.07
CA LYS A 175 -4.31 -6.57 16.24
C LYS A 175 -4.88 -5.23 15.82
N PHE A 176 -4.94 -4.27 16.76
CA PHE A 176 -5.47 -2.94 16.49
C PHE A 176 -4.56 -2.14 15.55
N ILE A 177 -3.24 -2.11 15.81
CA ILE A 177 -2.28 -1.31 15.05
C ILE A 177 -2.07 -1.88 13.64
N ALA A 178 -2.04 -3.21 13.49
CA ALA A 178 -1.77 -3.86 12.20
C ALA A 178 -2.96 -3.85 11.23
N GLU A 179 -4.18 -3.57 11.66
CA GLU A 179 -5.37 -3.46 10.79
C GLU A 179 -5.63 -4.66 9.84
N GLY A 180 -5.19 -5.85 10.21
CA GLY A 180 -5.27 -7.01 9.32
C GLY A 180 -4.24 -6.99 8.18
N LEU A 181 -3.14 -6.26 8.33
CA LEU A 181 -2.03 -6.17 7.35
C LEU A 181 -0.90 -7.13 7.79
N PRO A 182 -0.69 -8.28 7.11
CA PRO A 182 0.26 -9.30 7.55
C PRO A 182 1.70 -8.79 7.65
N ALA A 183 2.17 -8.02 6.66
CA ALA A 183 3.52 -7.49 6.65
C ALA A 183 3.74 -6.42 7.74
N GLU A 184 2.72 -5.60 8.03
CA GLU A 184 2.77 -4.64 9.15
C GLU A 184 2.82 -5.38 10.48
N LEU A 185 2.00 -6.43 10.64
CA LEU A 185 2.00 -7.24 11.86
C LEU A 185 3.36 -7.88 12.12
N GLN A 186 3.97 -8.46 11.09
CA GLN A 186 5.29 -9.06 11.19
C GLN A 186 6.34 -8.02 11.60
N LYS A 187 6.34 -6.86 10.95
CA LYS A 187 7.27 -5.75 11.28
C LYS A 187 7.10 -5.25 12.71
N LEU A 188 5.85 -5.15 13.20
CA LEU A 188 5.55 -4.75 14.58
C LEU A 188 6.05 -5.77 15.62
N VAL A 189 6.10 -7.05 15.26
CA VAL A 189 6.59 -8.13 16.14
C VAL A 189 8.12 -8.20 16.11
N GLU A 190 8.73 -8.08 14.93
CA GLU A 190 10.18 -8.22 14.76
C GLU A 190 10.97 -6.99 15.23
N ASN A 191 10.35 -5.81 15.26
CA ASN A 191 11.01 -4.55 15.59
C ASN A 191 10.28 -3.82 16.72
N GLU A 192 10.81 -3.94 17.93
CA GLU A 192 10.24 -3.34 19.14
C GLU A 192 10.27 -1.80 19.10
N GLU A 193 11.31 -1.18 18.56
CA GLU A 193 11.38 0.27 18.40
C GLU A 193 10.28 0.77 17.45
N TYR A 194 10.08 0.08 16.33
CA TYR A 194 9.00 0.38 15.40
C TYR A 194 7.63 0.25 16.04
N PHE A 195 7.42 -0.81 16.83
CA PHE A 195 6.17 -0.98 17.59
C PHE A 195 5.94 0.20 18.54
N ASN A 196 6.94 0.60 19.31
CA ASN A 196 6.82 1.69 20.28
C ASN A 196 6.47 3.02 19.59
N ILE A 197 7.12 3.34 18.46
CA ILE A 197 6.80 4.52 17.65
C ILE A 197 5.34 4.47 17.15
N ARG A 198 4.88 3.32 16.68
CA ARG A 198 3.50 3.13 16.19
C ARG A 198 2.48 3.22 17.32
N ALA A 199 2.77 2.63 18.47
CA ALA A 199 1.91 2.66 19.66
C ALA A 199 1.80 4.08 20.24
N GLU A 200 2.91 4.82 20.33
CA GLU A 200 2.93 6.23 20.75
C GLU A 200 2.09 7.08 19.80
N ARG A 201 2.28 6.95 18.48
CA ARG A 201 1.50 7.69 17.49
C ARG A 201 0.00 7.37 17.59
N MET A 202 -0.36 6.13 17.86
CA MET A 202 -1.75 5.73 18.05
C MET A 202 -2.36 6.38 19.31
N ASN A 203 -1.57 6.50 20.37
CA ASN A 203 -1.97 7.20 21.59
C ASN A 203 -2.13 8.71 21.35
N ASP A 204 -1.17 9.35 20.66
CA ASP A 204 -1.25 10.76 20.29
C ASP A 204 -2.48 11.04 19.41
N ALA A 205 -2.77 10.16 18.45
CA ALA A 205 -3.96 10.26 17.62
C ALA A 205 -5.26 10.17 18.44
N ARG A 206 -5.31 9.28 19.45
CA ARG A 206 -6.47 9.18 20.35
C ARG A 206 -6.64 10.46 21.16
N GLN A 207 -5.56 10.99 21.71
CA GLN A 207 -5.58 12.25 22.44
C GLN A 207 -6.00 13.41 21.53
N PHE A 208 -5.49 13.50 20.30
CA PHE A 208 -5.88 14.50 19.32
C PHE A 208 -7.38 14.48 18.99
N LEU A 209 -8.02 13.30 19.02
CA LEU A 209 -9.45 13.17 18.79
C LEU A 209 -10.32 13.57 19.99
N GLN A 210 -9.86 13.31 21.22
CA GLN A 210 -10.69 13.32 22.42
C GLN A 210 -10.38 14.43 23.41
N SER A 211 -9.18 15.03 23.35
CA SER A 211 -8.74 16.05 24.32
C SER A 211 -9.33 17.43 24.07
N ASN A 212 -9.14 18.32 25.03
CA ASN A 212 -9.46 19.75 24.91
C ASN A 212 -8.53 20.46 23.90
N ALA A 213 -8.85 21.69 23.55
CA ALA A 213 -8.11 22.48 22.55
C ALA A 213 -6.61 22.64 22.91
N TYR A 214 -6.29 22.83 24.18
CA TYR A 214 -4.90 23.03 24.61
C TYR A 214 -4.04 21.78 24.35
N ASP A 215 -4.51 20.62 24.76
CA ASP A 215 -3.79 19.34 24.56
C ASP A 215 -3.66 19.01 23.06
N LYS A 216 -4.69 19.29 22.26
CA LYS A 216 -4.61 19.18 20.79
C LYS A 216 -3.52 20.05 20.21
N LEU A 217 -3.34 21.29 20.70
CA LEU A 217 -2.28 22.19 20.23
C LEU A 217 -0.88 21.66 20.58
N LEU A 218 -0.70 21.01 21.73
CA LEU A 218 0.57 20.37 22.08
C LEU A 218 0.92 19.24 21.10
N ILE A 219 -0.07 18.41 20.73
CA ILE A 219 0.11 17.36 19.73
C ILE A 219 0.46 17.97 18.35
N ILE A 220 -0.23 19.03 17.95
CA ILE A 220 0.07 19.75 16.70
C ILE A 220 1.52 20.24 16.70
N GLN A 221 1.99 20.82 17.81
CA GLN A 221 3.38 21.28 17.94
C GLN A 221 4.40 20.15 17.72
N LYS A 222 4.11 18.93 18.21
CA LYS A 222 4.96 17.75 18.03
C LYS A 222 5.07 17.32 16.57
N TYR A 223 3.98 17.42 15.80
CA TYR A 223 3.88 16.86 14.45
C TYR A 223 4.06 17.88 13.31
N GLN A 224 3.82 19.18 13.54
CA GLN A 224 3.76 20.23 12.50
C GLN A 224 5.05 20.42 11.68
N THR A 225 6.20 19.93 12.15
CA THR A 225 7.49 20.09 11.50
C THR A 225 7.73 19.09 10.36
N SER A 226 7.00 17.98 10.34
CA SER A 226 7.13 16.92 9.33
C SER A 226 5.76 16.57 8.74
N ARG A 227 5.59 16.83 7.44
CA ARG A 227 4.37 16.48 6.70
C ARG A 227 4.10 14.97 6.75
N GLU A 228 5.15 14.17 6.60
CA GLU A 228 5.04 12.73 6.65
C GLU A 228 4.51 12.26 8.01
N ASN A 229 5.11 12.74 9.11
CA ASN A 229 4.66 12.39 10.46
C ASN A 229 3.23 12.86 10.73
N THR A 230 2.86 14.06 10.23
CA THR A 230 1.49 14.58 10.35
C THR A 230 0.50 13.69 9.61
N LEU A 231 0.80 13.28 8.38
CA LEU A 231 -0.06 12.39 7.61
C LEU A 231 -0.20 11.02 8.30
N GLN A 232 0.87 10.49 8.88
CA GLN A 232 0.84 9.24 9.64
C GLN A 232 0.03 9.37 10.95
N LEU A 233 0.04 10.53 11.62
CA LEU A 233 -0.84 10.81 12.76
C LEU A 233 -2.31 10.81 12.32
N LEU A 234 -2.62 11.49 11.21
CA LEU A 234 -3.97 11.55 10.66
C LEU A 234 -4.46 10.17 10.20
N ASP A 235 -3.58 9.33 9.64
CA ASP A 235 -3.93 7.95 9.32
C ASP A 235 -4.30 7.15 10.56
N SER A 236 -3.56 7.34 11.66
CA SER A 236 -3.90 6.72 12.95
C SER A 236 -5.23 7.24 13.51
N ALA A 237 -5.49 8.55 13.38
CA ALA A 237 -6.76 9.15 13.81
C ALA A 237 -7.95 8.62 12.97
N LEU A 238 -7.77 8.53 11.65
CA LEU A 238 -8.75 7.95 10.73
C LEU A 238 -9.03 6.47 11.05
N HIS A 239 -7.98 5.70 11.38
CA HIS A 239 -8.14 4.31 11.77
C HIS A 239 -8.99 4.18 13.05
N ILE A 240 -8.67 4.94 14.10
CA ILE A 240 -9.44 4.95 15.37
C ILE A 240 -10.90 5.33 15.09
N THR A 241 -11.13 6.41 14.34
CA THR A 241 -12.48 6.90 14.05
C THR A 241 -13.29 5.88 13.25
N ARG A 242 -12.70 5.28 12.19
CA ARG A 242 -13.36 4.22 11.39
C ARG A 242 -13.74 3.02 12.25
N HIS A 243 -12.81 2.56 13.09
CA HIS A 243 -13.08 1.44 13.99
C HIS A 243 -14.22 1.76 14.96
N THR A 244 -14.28 2.99 15.47
CA THR A 244 -15.36 3.43 16.37
C THR A 244 -16.68 3.53 15.62
N VAL A 245 -16.73 4.09 14.42
CA VAL A 245 -17.94 4.19 13.57
C VAL A 245 -18.51 2.80 13.25
N VAL A 246 -17.66 1.83 12.92
CA VAL A 246 -18.11 0.47 12.59
C VAL A 246 -18.76 -0.21 13.81
N ASN A 247 -18.22 0.01 15.01
CA ASN A 247 -18.74 -0.61 16.23
C ASN A 247 -19.91 0.17 16.87
N ASN A 248 -19.97 1.48 16.64
CA ASN A 248 -21.01 2.37 17.17
C ASN A 248 -21.27 3.53 16.19
N PRO A 249 -22.10 3.32 15.16
CA PRO A 249 -22.37 4.33 14.15
C PRO A 249 -23.17 5.50 14.74
N GLN A 250 -22.53 6.65 14.83
CA GLN A 250 -23.16 7.93 15.25
C GLN A 250 -22.89 9.01 14.20
N HIS A 251 -23.86 9.88 13.96
CA HIS A 251 -23.74 10.94 12.96
C HIS A 251 -22.52 11.86 13.21
N ALA A 252 -22.27 12.20 14.49
CA ALA A 252 -21.12 13.00 14.89
C ALA A 252 -19.77 12.37 14.51
N LEU A 253 -19.63 11.04 14.66
CA LEU A 253 -18.42 10.31 14.28
C LEU A 253 -18.23 10.26 12.77
N ILE A 254 -19.31 10.17 12.00
CA ILE A 254 -19.26 10.21 10.52
C ILE A 254 -18.81 11.59 10.06
N THR A 255 -19.35 12.67 10.68
CA THR A 255 -18.93 14.04 10.41
C THR A 255 -17.44 14.23 10.73
N GLN A 256 -16.98 13.75 11.89
CA GLN A 256 -15.58 13.79 12.30
C GLN A 256 -14.68 13.01 11.30
N LEU A 257 -15.12 11.84 10.83
CA LEU A 257 -14.40 11.08 9.83
C LEU A 257 -14.20 11.86 8.53
N ASN A 258 -15.27 12.50 8.04
CA ASN A 258 -15.20 13.32 6.82
C ASN A 258 -14.29 14.54 7.00
N SER A 259 -14.34 15.20 8.15
CA SER A 259 -13.46 16.32 8.47
C SER A 259 -11.99 15.90 8.52
N LEU A 260 -11.68 14.73 9.07
CA LEU A 260 -10.32 14.17 9.07
C LEU A 260 -9.83 13.81 7.66
N LEU A 261 -10.70 13.27 6.80
CA LEU A 261 -10.35 12.98 5.41
C LEU A 261 -10.02 14.28 4.66
N THR A 262 -10.86 15.30 4.78
CA THR A 262 -10.62 16.62 4.18
C THR A 262 -9.33 17.25 4.69
N LEU A 263 -9.06 17.16 6.00
CA LEU A 263 -7.82 17.65 6.61
C LEU A 263 -6.59 16.93 6.03
N LYS A 264 -6.66 15.60 5.92
CA LYS A 264 -5.59 14.80 5.32
C LYS A 264 -5.32 15.20 3.86
N GLU A 265 -6.35 15.38 3.06
CA GLU A 265 -6.24 15.82 1.66
C GLU A 265 -5.59 17.21 1.55
N LYS A 266 -6.01 18.18 2.37
CA LYS A 266 -5.42 19.53 2.43
C LYS A 266 -3.91 19.46 2.74
N ILE A 267 -3.52 18.64 3.73
CA ILE A 267 -2.12 18.49 4.11
C ILE A 267 -1.33 17.75 3.03
N ALA A 268 -1.87 16.68 2.44
CA ALA A 268 -1.25 15.98 1.31
C ALA A 268 -1.08 16.90 0.09
N GLY A 269 -2.03 17.83 -0.14
CA GLY A 269 -2.01 18.88 -1.18
C GLY A 269 -1.09 20.07 -0.88
N ASN A 270 -0.11 19.92 0.02
CA ASN A 270 0.90 20.94 0.37
C ASN A 270 0.39 22.21 1.08
N GLN A 271 -0.80 22.19 1.67
CA GLN A 271 -1.26 23.29 2.51
C GLN A 271 -0.45 23.40 3.82
N ASN A 272 -0.54 24.55 4.50
CA ASN A 272 0.17 24.82 5.74
C ASN A 272 -0.32 23.89 6.87
N ILE A 273 0.56 23.02 7.37
CA ILE A 273 0.23 22.00 8.36
C ILE A 273 -0.34 22.63 9.64
N ARG A 274 0.39 23.60 10.22
CA ARG A 274 -0.01 24.22 11.47
C ARG A 274 -1.40 24.87 11.37
N LEU A 275 -1.63 25.64 10.30
CA LEU A 275 -2.91 26.30 10.09
C LEU A 275 -4.06 25.32 10.01
N GLN A 276 -3.93 24.29 9.14
CA GLN A 276 -5.00 23.32 8.90
C GLN A 276 -5.28 22.44 10.12
N MET A 277 -4.22 22.01 10.82
CA MET A 277 -4.38 21.22 12.05
C MET A 277 -5.02 22.06 13.18
N THR A 278 -4.65 23.35 13.31
CA THR A 278 -5.23 24.24 14.33
C THR A 278 -6.70 24.54 14.02
N GLU A 279 -7.03 24.82 12.75
CA GLU A 279 -8.43 25.00 12.32
C GLU A 279 -9.30 23.79 12.72
N PHE A 280 -8.82 22.59 12.43
CA PHE A 280 -9.51 21.35 12.82
C PHE A 280 -9.62 21.16 14.36
N ALA A 281 -8.61 21.58 15.11
CA ALA A 281 -8.58 21.40 16.58
C ALA A 281 -9.54 22.34 17.32
N LEU A 282 -9.81 23.52 16.74
CA LEU A 282 -10.60 24.59 17.36
C LEU A 282 -12.05 24.67 16.84
N GLY A 283 -12.32 24.09 15.67
CA GLY A 283 -13.66 24.06 15.05
C GLY A 283 -14.42 22.82 15.29
#